data_d42a282c4838c201b2d833aaedd7bc02
#
_entry.id   d42a282c4838c201b2d833aaedd7bc02
#
_cell.length_a   1.000
_cell.length_b   1.000
_cell.length_c   1.000
_cell.angle_alpha   90.00
_cell.angle_beta   90.00
_cell.angle_gamma   90.00
#
_symmetry.space_group_name_H-M   'P 1'
#
loop_
_entity.id
_entity.type
_entity.pdbx_description
1 polymer ?
#
loop_
_entity_poly.entity_id
_entity_poly.type
_entity_poly.pdbx_seq_one_letter_code
_entity_poly.pdbx_strand_id
1 'polypeptide(L)'
;MIAEATGSLVGLLATALLIRRKIAVDQNVYECVGPQQGDKQRKTVKESLDSLSKDNAPQVKKWDFNWDRRNPADIYRNESEAIEVCRLPRKSRHIYLVRHGEYNVKPEDDLERTLTDTGIKQAIATGQRLKEWGLTFDKVVISTMTRARQTAEHILKQLPEERVKSTEMSDFIREGSPCPPSPKSGSFRAPFKFFQDGARIEAGFRKYFHRTTPDQHKPERLLVVCHANVIRYFLCRALQVPEDAWLRFSVKHGSITHIEIQPSGRVVARLVGDSGFMPAELIERPK
;
A
#
# COMPACT_ATOMS: atom_id res chain seq x y z
N MET A 1 -26.10 32.22 33.14
CA MET A 1 -27.22 31.46 32.55
C MET A 1 -27.27 31.60 31.02
N ILE A 2 -26.15 31.29 30.30
CA ILE A 2 -26.14 31.31 28.81
C ILE A 2 -25.39 30.08 28.25
N ALA A 3 -25.00 29.11 29.06
CA ALA A 3 -24.15 27.99 28.63
C ALA A 3 -24.89 26.67 28.29
N GLU A 4 -26.21 26.59 28.50
CA GLU A 4 -26.94 25.31 28.29
C GLU A 4 -27.74 25.21 26.99
N ALA A 5 -27.82 26.27 26.18
CA ALA A 5 -28.61 26.25 24.95
C ALA A 5 -27.91 25.76 23.70
N THR A 6 -26.55 25.63 23.70
CA THR A 6 -25.78 25.27 22.50
C THR A 6 -25.63 23.76 22.28
N GLY A 7 -25.72 22.94 23.33
CA GLY A 7 -25.62 21.47 23.23
C GLY A 7 -26.82 20.81 22.56
N SER A 8 -28.02 21.40 22.73
CA SER A 8 -29.26 20.84 22.18
C SER A 8 -29.43 21.04 20.67
N LEU A 9 -28.86 22.14 20.12
CA LEU A 9 -29.01 22.46 18.69
C LEU A 9 -28.15 21.56 17.81
N VAL A 10 -26.91 21.21 18.25
CA VAL A 10 -26.01 20.34 17.50
C VAL A 10 -26.52 18.89 17.46
N GLY A 11 -27.10 18.42 18.56
CA GLY A 11 -27.74 17.11 18.62
C GLY A 11 -28.96 17.00 17.70
N LEU A 12 -29.79 18.03 17.64
CA LEU A 12 -30.98 18.09 16.77
C LEU A 12 -30.60 18.17 15.27
N LEU A 13 -29.52 18.90 14.92
CA LEU A 13 -29.02 18.98 13.54
C LEU A 13 -28.41 17.65 13.05
N ALA A 14 -27.68 16.93 13.91
CA ALA A 14 -27.11 15.61 13.58
C ALA A 14 -28.23 14.58 13.38
N THR A 15 -29.25 14.58 14.22
CA THR A 15 -30.42 13.70 14.11
C THR A 15 -31.24 14.02 12.86
N ALA A 16 -31.41 15.29 12.52
CA ALA A 16 -32.15 15.72 11.33
C ALA A 16 -31.38 15.35 10.02
N LEU A 17 -30.04 15.38 10.01
CA LEU A 17 -29.21 14.94 8.87
C LEU A 17 -29.29 13.41 8.67
N LEU A 18 -29.29 12.64 9.75
CA LEU A 18 -29.46 11.18 9.69
C LEU A 18 -30.85 10.78 9.22
N ILE A 19 -31.90 11.49 9.66
CA ILE A 19 -33.25 11.27 9.19
C ILE A 19 -33.40 11.67 7.72
N ARG A 20 -32.80 12.79 7.26
CA ARG A 20 -32.81 13.18 5.83
C ARG A 20 -32.07 12.18 4.94
N ARG A 21 -30.92 11.63 5.40
CA ARG A 21 -30.21 10.56 4.66
C ARG A 21 -31.05 9.27 4.59
N LYS A 22 -31.73 8.90 5.67
CA LYS A 22 -32.62 7.72 5.69
C LYS A 22 -33.80 7.89 4.76
N ILE A 23 -34.41 9.09 4.74
CA ILE A 23 -35.52 9.42 3.84
C ILE A 23 -35.09 9.47 2.38
N ALA A 24 -33.88 9.99 2.06
CA ALA A 24 -33.34 10.00 0.69
C ALA A 24 -33.02 8.59 0.17
N VAL A 25 -32.56 7.67 1.03
CA VAL A 25 -32.36 6.27 0.66
C VAL A 25 -33.70 5.58 0.43
N ASP A 26 -34.73 5.86 1.27
CA ASP A 26 -36.04 5.31 1.08
C ASP A 26 -36.75 5.87 -0.18
N GLN A 27 -36.54 7.14 -0.55
CA GLN A 27 -37.10 7.71 -1.79
C GLN A 27 -36.45 7.11 -3.07
N ASN A 28 -35.15 6.85 -3.10
CA ASN A 28 -34.50 6.20 -4.24
C ASN A 28 -34.97 4.74 -4.44
N VAL A 29 -35.42 4.07 -3.36
CA VAL A 29 -36.03 2.73 -3.47
C VAL A 29 -37.46 2.80 -4.00
N TYR A 30 -38.17 3.90 -3.78
CA TYR A 30 -39.54 4.11 -4.28
C TYR A 30 -39.62 4.43 -5.77
N GLU A 31 -38.57 5.00 -6.35
CA GLU A 31 -38.52 5.29 -7.80
C GLU A 31 -38.26 4.04 -8.67
N CYS A 32 -37.71 2.97 -8.08
CA CYS A 32 -37.49 1.70 -8.80
C CYS A 32 -38.69 0.75 -8.79
N VAL A 33 -39.76 1.03 -8.01
CA VAL A 33 -40.93 0.17 -7.90
C VAL A 33 -42.17 1.01 -8.16
N GLY A 34 -42.81 0.84 -9.31
CA GLY A 34 -44.00 1.58 -9.74
C GLY A 34 -45.15 1.47 -8.75
N PRO A 35 -46.14 2.40 -8.76
CA PRO A 35 -47.13 2.63 -7.71
C PRO A 35 -48.25 1.60 -7.57
N GLN A 36 -48.14 0.39 -8.09
CA GLN A 36 -49.23 -0.61 -8.07
C GLN A 36 -48.87 -2.01 -7.51
N GLN A 37 -47.91 -2.14 -6.63
CA GLN A 37 -47.66 -3.41 -5.95
C GLN A 37 -48.10 -3.33 -4.48
N GLY A 38 -49.05 -4.17 -4.09
CA GLY A 38 -49.70 -4.15 -2.79
C GLY A 38 -48.75 -4.44 -1.62
N ASP A 39 -49.20 -4.08 -0.38
CA ASP A 39 -48.41 -4.13 0.86
C ASP A 39 -47.77 -5.48 1.19
N LYS A 40 -48.28 -6.61 0.66
CA LYS A 40 -47.68 -7.93 0.84
C LYS A 40 -46.34 -8.06 0.11
N GLN A 41 -46.23 -7.56 -1.11
CA GLN A 41 -44.94 -7.62 -1.87
C GLN A 41 -43.88 -6.67 -1.29
N ARG A 42 -44.30 -5.51 -0.77
CA ARG A 42 -43.39 -4.59 -0.07
C ARG A 42 -42.77 -5.20 1.19
N LYS A 43 -43.59 -5.95 1.95
CA LYS A 43 -43.12 -6.64 3.16
C LYS A 43 -42.07 -7.74 2.81
N THR A 44 -42.35 -8.51 1.76
CA THR A 44 -41.45 -9.57 1.29
C THR A 44 -40.10 -9.02 0.73
N VAL A 45 -40.15 -7.90 -0.03
CA VAL A 45 -38.94 -7.24 -0.53
C VAL A 45 -38.10 -6.67 0.62
N LYS A 46 -38.72 -6.06 1.62
CA LYS A 46 -38.04 -5.53 2.80
C LYS A 46 -37.43 -6.65 3.65
N GLU A 47 -38.13 -7.75 3.88
CA GLU A 47 -37.60 -8.92 4.58
C GLU A 47 -36.45 -9.58 3.82
N SER A 48 -36.50 -9.64 2.48
CA SER A 48 -35.42 -10.12 1.64
C SER A 48 -34.19 -9.19 1.66
N LEU A 49 -34.39 -7.86 1.65
CA LEU A 49 -33.31 -6.88 1.77
C LEU A 49 -32.69 -6.89 3.18
N ASP A 50 -33.50 -7.06 4.22
CA ASP A 50 -33.02 -7.15 5.59
C ASP A 50 -32.25 -8.48 5.84
N SER A 51 -32.63 -9.59 5.18
CA SER A 51 -31.90 -10.84 5.22
C SER A 51 -30.56 -10.74 4.46
N LEU A 52 -30.56 -10.13 3.27
CA LEU A 52 -29.33 -9.87 2.50
C LEU A 52 -28.36 -8.95 3.24
N SER A 53 -28.85 -8.01 4.04
CA SER A 53 -28.00 -7.11 4.82
C SER A 53 -27.40 -7.75 6.08
N LYS A 54 -28.05 -8.78 6.64
CA LYS A 54 -27.55 -9.44 7.85
C LYS A 54 -26.54 -10.55 7.57
N ASP A 55 -26.72 -11.29 6.46
CA ASP A 55 -25.86 -12.44 6.13
C ASP A 55 -24.65 -12.11 5.26
N ASN A 56 -24.66 -10.94 4.60
CA ASN A 56 -23.62 -10.51 3.66
C ASN A 56 -22.91 -9.21 4.03
N ALA A 57 -23.01 -8.72 5.25
CA ALA A 57 -22.13 -7.65 5.68
C ALA A 57 -20.71 -8.18 5.64
N PRO A 58 -19.82 -7.67 4.75
CA PRO A 58 -18.45 -8.16 4.68
C PRO A 58 -17.85 -8.00 6.07
N GLN A 59 -17.45 -9.13 6.68
CA GLN A 59 -16.72 -9.08 7.94
C GLN A 59 -15.39 -8.37 7.64
N VAL A 60 -15.32 -7.10 7.97
CA VAL A 60 -14.07 -6.35 7.90
C VAL A 60 -13.10 -7.04 8.85
N LYS A 61 -12.11 -7.70 8.29
CA LYS A 61 -11.06 -8.37 9.08
C LYS A 61 -10.47 -7.35 10.04
N LYS A 62 -10.48 -7.63 11.33
CA LYS A 62 -9.87 -6.76 12.33
C LYS A 62 -8.39 -6.62 12.03
N TRP A 63 -7.86 -5.40 12.22
CA TRP A 63 -6.44 -5.11 12.04
C TRP A 63 -5.60 -5.90 13.05
N ASP A 64 -4.63 -6.68 12.57
CA ASP A 64 -3.62 -7.32 13.42
C ASP A 64 -2.48 -6.32 13.67
N PHE A 65 -2.43 -5.75 14.86
CA PHE A 65 -1.37 -4.83 15.26
C PHE A 65 0.00 -5.51 15.42
N ASN A 66 0.03 -6.84 15.50
CA ASN A 66 1.27 -7.62 15.65
C ASN A 66 1.62 -8.42 14.39
N TRP A 67 1.24 -7.92 13.23
CA TRP A 67 1.43 -8.57 11.92
C TRP A 67 2.92 -8.83 11.58
N ASP A 68 3.85 -8.04 12.12
CA ASP A 68 5.30 -8.18 11.95
C ASP A 68 5.98 -9.02 13.05
N ARG A 69 5.19 -9.54 14.03
CA ARG A 69 5.65 -10.32 15.17
C ARG A 69 6.75 -9.63 15.99
N ARG A 70 6.70 -8.31 16.06
CA ARG A 70 7.67 -7.46 16.82
C ARG A 70 7.01 -6.67 17.94
N ASN A 71 5.92 -7.18 18.50
CA ASN A 71 5.38 -6.62 19.73
C ASN A 71 6.40 -6.89 20.87
N PRO A 72 6.75 -5.90 21.70
CA PRO A 72 7.64 -6.12 22.84
C PRO A 72 7.25 -7.30 23.74
N ALA A 73 5.95 -7.52 23.94
CA ALA A 73 5.48 -8.67 24.72
C ALA A 73 5.86 -10.04 24.11
N ASP A 74 6.11 -10.13 22.80
CA ASP A 74 6.53 -11.37 22.13
C ASP A 74 8.06 -11.51 22.05
N ILE A 75 8.79 -10.42 22.23
CA ILE A 75 10.26 -10.39 22.12
C ILE A 75 10.93 -10.57 23.48
N TYR A 76 10.40 -9.90 24.49
CA TYR A 76 10.96 -9.90 25.82
C TYR A 76 10.27 -10.95 26.69
N ARG A 77 11.07 -11.80 27.38
CA ARG A 77 10.55 -12.84 28.27
C ARG A 77 10.04 -12.27 29.60
N ASN A 78 10.58 -11.13 30.01
CA ASN A 78 10.23 -10.45 31.25
C ASN A 78 9.19 -9.36 30.94
N GLU A 79 8.04 -9.43 31.59
CA GLU A 79 6.94 -8.46 31.39
C GLU A 79 7.37 -7.02 31.77
N SER A 80 8.20 -6.86 32.79
CA SER A 80 8.73 -5.55 33.20
C SER A 80 9.58 -4.92 32.12
N GLU A 81 10.46 -5.70 31.47
CA GLU A 81 11.28 -5.23 30.34
C GLU A 81 10.39 -4.87 29.13
N ALA A 82 9.39 -5.68 28.84
CA ALA A 82 8.46 -5.40 27.76
C ALA A 82 7.69 -4.09 27.98
N ILE A 83 7.25 -3.83 29.20
CA ILE A 83 6.56 -2.59 29.58
C ILE A 83 7.50 -1.39 29.47
N GLU A 84 8.74 -1.50 29.96
CA GLU A 84 9.73 -0.42 29.86
C GLU A 84 10.02 -0.06 28.40
N VAL A 85 10.25 -1.06 27.56
CA VAL A 85 10.46 -0.87 26.12
C VAL A 85 9.24 -0.24 25.45
N CYS A 86 8.01 -0.57 25.86
CA CYS A 86 6.80 0.06 25.34
C CYS A 86 6.73 1.56 25.66
N ARG A 87 7.31 2.00 26.76
CA ARG A 87 7.34 3.42 27.18
C ARG A 87 8.36 4.26 26.45
N LEU A 88 9.37 3.63 25.82
CA LEU A 88 10.39 4.36 25.07
C LEU A 88 9.77 5.08 23.86
N PRO A 89 10.18 6.33 23.57
CA PRO A 89 9.70 7.07 22.42
C PRO A 89 10.22 6.42 21.13
N ARG A 90 9.36 5.64 20.49
CA ARG A 90 9.65 4.99 19.20
C ARG A 90 9.24 5.88 18.04
N LYS A 91 9.94 5.77 16.93
CA LYS A 91 9.69 6.56 15.71
C LYS A 91 9.16 5.66 14.59
N SER A 92 8.46 6.26 13.64
CA SER A 92 7.94 5.55 12.46
C SER A 92 9.07 5.12 11.53
N ARG A 93 8.82 4.02 10.81
CA ARG A 93 9.61 3.56 9.68
C ARG A 93 8.91 3.97 8.40
N HIS A 94 9.63 4.60 7.47
CA HIS A 94 9.14 5.06 6.19
C HIS A 94 9.79 4.23 5.08
N ILE A 95 8.98 3.59 4.25
CA ILE A 95 9.42 2.78 3.12
C ILE A 95 8.95 3.44 1.85
N TYR A 96 9.90 3.85 1.01
CA TYR A 96 9.68 4.42 -0.31
C TYR A 96 9.97 3.35 -1.35
N LEU A 97 8.93 2.85 -2.02
CA LEU A 97 9.04 1.85 -3.06
C LEU A 97 9.00 2.56 -4.42
N VAL A 98 9.98 2.29 -5.26
CA VAL A 98 10.07 2.83 -6.62
C VAL A 98 10.04 1.69 -7.62
N ARG A 99 9.10 1.74 -8.57
CA ARG A 99 9.12 0.83 -9.71
C ARG A 99 10.22 1.29 -10.68
N HIS A 100 10.98 0.35 -11.22
CA HIS A 100 11.97 0.64 -12.27
C HIS A 100 11.36 1.44 -13.43
N GLY A 101 12.18 2.20 -14.16
CA GLY A 101 11.81 2.93 -15.38
C GLY A 101 11.42 2.01 -16.53
N GLU A 102 10.90 2.60 -17.60
CA GLU A 102 10.60 1.87 -18.83
C GLU A 102 11.87 1.19 -19.37
N TYR A 103 11.71 -0.01 -19.91
CA TYR A 103 12.84 -0.83 -20.30
C TYR A 103 12.55 -1.61 -21.59
N ASN A 104 13.60 -2.09 -22.25
CA ASN A 104 13.50 -2.92 -23.44
C ASN A 104 12.98 -4.32 -23.05
N VAL A 105 11.76 -4.65 -23.49
CA VAL A 105 11.08 -5.92 -23.16
C VAL A 105 11.42 -7.06 -24.12
N LYS A 106 12.03 -6.75 -25.29
CA LYS A 106 12.28 -7.74 -26.34
C LYS A 106 13.31 -8.82 -25.97
N PRO A 107 14.45 -8.46 -25.33
CA PRO A 107 15.45 -9.46 -24.97
C PRO A 107 14.90 -10.48 -23.96
N GLU A 108 15.35 -11.73 -24.07
CA GLU A 108 15.02 -12.77 -23.09
C GLU A 108 15.94 -12.70 -21.88
N ASP A 109 17.24 -12.39 -22.10
CA ASP A 109 18.20 -12.23 -21.02
C ASP A 109 17.93 -10.93 -20.22
N ASP A 110 17.94 -11.05 -18.89
CA ASP A 110 17.78 -9.91 -17.99
C ASP A 110 18.90 -8.87 -18.15
N LEU A 111 20.11 -9.28 -18.50
CA LEU A 111 21.24 -8.37 -18.71
C LEU A 111 21.00 -7.40 -19.87
N GLU A 112 20.26 -7.83 -20.88
CA GLU A 112 19.92 -7.02 -22.05
C GLU A 112 18.65 -6.18 -21.85
N ARG A 113 17.87 -6.44 -20.79
CA ARG A 113 16.65 -5.69 -20.45
C ARG A 113 16.97 -4.35 -19.80
N THR A 114 17.71 -3.52 -20.53
CA THR A 114 18.14 -2.18 -20.13
C THR A 114 17.01 -1.17 -20.19
N LEU A 115 17.17 -0.04 -19.49
CA LEU A 115 16.24 1.08 -19.60
C LEU A 115 16.22 1.65 -21.02
N THR A 116 15.05 2.13 -21.45
CA THR A 116 14.92 3.01 -22.62
C THR A 116 15.31 4.44 -22.23
N ASP A 117 15.44 5.33 -23.23
CA ASP A 117 15.65 6.76 -22.97
C ASP A 117 14.53 7.36 -22.12
N THR A 118 13.29 6.92 -22.34
CA THR A 118 12.14 7.28 -21.48
C THR A 118 12.34 6.79 -20.05
N GLY A 119 12.78 5.53 -19.88
CA GLY A 119 13.05 4.96 -18.56
C GLY A 119 14.15 5.68 -17.78
N ILE A 120 15.20 6.14 -18.48
CA ILE A 120 16.27 6.96 -17.90
C ILE A 120 15.69 8.30 -17.42
N LYS A 121 14.90 8.99 -18.25
CA LYS A 121 14.28 10.26 -17.88
C LYS A 121 13.31 10.09 -16.69
N GLN A 122 12.53 9.00 -16.64
CA GLN A 122 11.68 8.66 -15.51
C GLN A 122 12.50 8.50 -14.22
N ALA A 123 13.60 7.76 -14.27
CA ALA A 123 14.48 7.56 -13.12
C ALA A 123 15.12 8.87 -12.62
N ILE A 124 15.54 9.74 -13.54
CA ILE A 124 16.07 11.08 -13.21
C ILE A 124 14.99 11.92 -12.52
N ALA A 125 13.78 11.99 -13.10
CA ALA A 125 12.66 12.74 -12.50
C ALA A 125 12.30 12.23 -11.09
N THR A 126 12.31 10.91 -10.90
CA THR A 126 12.11 10.28 -9.58
C THR A 126 13.20 10.71 -8.58
N GLY A 127 14.46 10.68 -9.00
CA GLY A 127 15.57 11.12 -8.16
C GLY A 127 15.47 12.60 -7.78
N GLN A 128 15.12 13.46 -8.73
CA GLN A 128 14.88 14.89 -8.50
C GLN A 128 13.74 15.10 -7.49
N ARG A 129 12.64 14.37 -7.62
CA ARG A 129 11.52 14.43 -6.68
C ARG A 129 11.93 14.05 -5.26
N LEU A 130 12.70 12.97 -5.09
CA LEU A 130 13.22 12.56 -3.79
C LEU A 130 14.19 13.60 -3.20
N LYS A 131 14.99 14.25 -4.05
CA LYS A 131 15.88 15.35 -3.67
C LYS A 131 15.10 16.57 -3.18
N GLU A 132 14.05 16.99 -3.89
CA GLU A 132 13.15 18.10 -3.52
C GLU A 132 12.49 17.86 -2.16
N TRP A 133 12.11 16.63 -1.86
CA TRP A 133 11.56 16.28 -0.54
C TRP A 133 12.58 16.35 0.60
N GLY A 134 13.84 16.58 0.30
CA GLY A 134 14.89 16.70 1.31
C GLY A 134 15.16 15.41 2.08
N LEU A 135 14.81 14.23 1.51
CA LEU A 135 14.90 12.96 2.20
C LEU A 135 16.35 12.49 2.33
N THR A 136 16.64 11.90 3.49
CA THR A 136 17.85 11.11 3.75
C THR A 136 17.42 9.66 3.97
N PHE A 137 18.11 8.73 3.34
CA PHE A 137 17.81 7.31 3.41
C PHE A 137 18.86 6.58 4.27
N ASP A 138 18.42 5.83 5.25
CA ASP A 138 19.28 4.99 6.06
C ASP A 138 19.79 3.79 5.25
N LYS A 139 18.94 3.30 4.33
CA LYS A 139 19.31 2.22 3.42
C LYS A 139 18.57 2.35 2.09
N VAL A 140 19.28 2.03 1.01
CA VAL A 140 18.71 1.84 -0.33
C VAL A 140 18.83 0.36 -0.69
N VAL A 141 17.69 -0.31 -0.92
CA VAL A 141 17.62 -1.70 -1.35
C VAL A 141 17.28 -1.75 -2.83
N ILE A 142 18.09 -2.45 -3.61
CA ILE A 142 18.00 -2.48 -5.06
C ILE A 142 17.81 -3.92 -5.51
N SER A 143 16.80 -4.16 -6.35
CA SER A 143 16.64 -5.46 -7.02
C SER A 143 17.85 -5.74 -7.92
N THR A 144 18.31 -6.98 -7.94
CA THR A 144 19.44 -7.43 -8.77
C THR A 144 19.17 -7.40 -10.28
N MET A 145 17.90 -7.19 -10.70
CA MET A 145 17.54 -7.11 -12.12
C MET A 145 18.05 -5.82 -12.78
N THR A 146 18.57 -5.93 -13.99
CA THR A 146 19.26 -4.86 -14.73
C THR A 146 18.50 -3.54 -14.76
N ARG A 147 17.22 -3.55 -15.16
CA ARG A 147 16.37 -2.34 -15.20
C ARG A 147 16.22 -1.65 -13.85
N ALA A 148 16.17 -2.41 -12.75
CA ALA A 148 16.08 -1.83 -11.41
C ALA A 148 17.42 -1.24 -10.95
N ARG A 149 18.53 -1.91 -11.27
CA ARG A 149 19.90 -1.40 -11.00
C ARG A 149 20.14 -0.08 -11.72
N GLN A 150 19.85 0.00 -13.01
CA GLN A 150 20.01 1.23 -13.80
C GLN A 150 19.08 2.34 -13.29
N THR A 151 17.84 2.01 -12.92
CA THR A 151 16.91 2.99 -12.31
C THR A 151 17.51 3.54 -11.02
N ALA A 152 17.99 2.68 -10.12
CA ALA A 152 18.61 3.10 -8.87
C ALA A 152 19.84 3.98 -9.11
N GLU A 153 20.69 3.62 -10.08
CA GLU A 153 21.88 4.42 -10.45
C GLU A 153 21.50 5.83 -10.86
N HIS A 154 20.50 6.00 -11.73
CA HIS A 154 20.04 7.32 -12.17
C HIS A 154 19.37 8.12 -11.05
N ILE A 155 18.63 7.47 -10.15
CA ILE A 155 18.07 8.10 -8.95
C ILE A 155 19.18 8.60 -8.03
N LEU A 156 20.14 7.74 -7.71
CA LEU A 156 21.22 8.05 -6.77
C LEU A 156 22.12 9.18 -7.26
N LYS A 157 22.36 9.29 -8.58
CA LYS A 157 23.06 10.42 -9.17
C LYS A 157 22.40 11.80 -8.94
N GLN A 158 21.10 11.83 -8.61
CA GLN A 158 20.39 13.07 -8.30
C GLN A 158 20.46 13.43 -6.81
N LEU A 159 20.77 12.48 -5.94
CA LEU A 159 20.82 12.67 -4.50
C LEU A 159 22.25 13.03 -4.07
N PRO A 160 22.44 13.99 -3.13
CA PRO A 160 23.73 14.18 -2.48
C PRO A 160 24.18 12.89 -1.76
N GLU A 161 25.48 12.57 -1.82
CA GLU A 161 26.03 11.33 -1.24
C GLU A 161 25.71 11.16 0.24
N GLU A 162 25.77 12.26 1.01
CA GLU A 162 25.47 12.26 2.44
C GLU A 162 24.04 11.91 2.78
N ARG A 163 23.14 11.88 1.78
CA ARG A 163 21.73 11.50 1.97
C ARG A 163 21.47 10.00 1.84
N VAL A 164 22.50 9.20 1.55
CA VAL A 164 22.39 7.74 1.44
C VAL A 164 23.46 7.09 2.32
N LYS A 165 23.04 6.46 3.43
CA LYS A 165 24.01 5.87 4.37
C LYS A 165 24.53 4.52 3.92
N SER A 166 23.70 3.70 3.27
CA SER A 166 24.09 2.37 2.82
C SER A 166 23.23 1.88 1.66
N THR A 167 23.81 0.97 0.86
CA THR A 167 23.11 0.31 -0.25
C THR A 167 23.19 -1.21 -0.10
N GLU A 168 22.15 -1.92 -0.54
CA GLU A 168 22.05 -3.37 -0.52
C GLU A 168 21.42 -3.87 -1.82
N MET A 169 22.05 -4.85 -2.48
CA MET A 169 21.45 -5.60 -3.58
C MET A 169 20.65 -6.78 -3.04
N SER A 170 19.45 -7.03 -3.61
CA SER A 170 18.57 -8.06 -3.06
C SER A 170 17.80 -8.83 -4.13
N ASP A 171 17.96 -10.15 -4.12
CA ASP A 171 17.17 -11.07 -4.95
C ASP A 171 15.74 -11.23 -4.44
N PHE A 172 15.48 -10.97 -3.17
CA PHE A 172 14.14 -11.10 -2.60
C PHE A 172 13.10 -10.21 -3.27
N ILE A 173 13.53 -9.09 -3.83
CA ILE A 173 12.67 -8.09 -4.48
C ILE A 173 12.77 -8.11 -6.01
N ARG A 174 13.29 -9.20 -6.62
CA ARG A 174 13.21 -9.43 -8.07
C ARG A 174 11.75 -9.60 -8.49
N GLU A 175 11.43 -9.21 -9.75
CA GLU A 175 10.08 -9.39 -10.30
C GLU A 175 9.65 -10.86 -10.26
N GLY A 176 8.34 -11.07 -10.09
CA GLY A 176 7.76 -12.39 -10.02
C GLY A 176 6.24 -12.35 -9.86
N SER A 177 5.67 -13.54 -9.70
CA SER A 177 4.24 -13.73 -9.49
C SER A 177 3.99 -14.19 -8.05
N PRO A 178 3.56 -13.28 -7.14
CA PRO A 178 3.50 -13.58 -5.71
C PRO A 178 2.45 -14.65 -5.35
N CYS A 179 1.27 -14.57 -5.95
CA CYS A 179 0.17 -15.52 -5.79
C CYS A 179 -0.81 -15.39 -6.98
N PRO A 180 -1.69 -16.38 -7.22
CA PRO A 180 -2.75 -16.24 -8.20
C PRO A 180 -3.63 -15.01 -7.90
N PRO A 181 -3.85 -14.10 -8.87
CA PRO A 181 -4.63 -12.90 -8.65
C PRO A 181 -6.14 -13.14 -8.68
N SER A 182 -6.90 -12.32 -7.96
CA SER A 182 -8.37 -12.25 -8.01
C SER A 182 -8.82 -10.83 -8.39
N PRO A 183 -9.54 -10.62 -9.51
CA PRO A 183 -9.91 -11.62 -10.53
C PRO A 183 -8.68 -12.20 -11.26
N LYS A 184 -8.85 -13.37 -11.87
CA LYS A 184 -7.79 -14.00 -12.67
C LYS A 184 -7.32 -13.07 -13.79
N SER A 185 -5.99 -12.99 -13.99
CA SER A 185 -5.44 -12.28 -15.15
C SER A 185 -5.65 -13.12 -16.43
N GLY A 186 -5.75 -12.44 -17.59
CA GLY A 186 -5.86 -13.13 -18.88
C GLY A 186 -4.58 -13.88 -19.31
N SER A 187 -3.44 -13.66 -18.63
CA SER A 187 -2.17 -14.32 -18.95
C SER A 187 -2.03 -15.60 -18.13
N PHE A 188 -1.76 -16.71 -18.81
CA PHE A 188 -1.43 -17.97 -18.14
C PHE A 188 -0.07 -17.85 -17.43
N ARG A 189 -0.04 -18.33 -16.18
CA ARG A 189 1.20 -18.58 -15.45
C ARG A 189 1.12 -19.97 -14.80
N ALA A 190 2.18 -20.74 -14.96
CA ALA A 190 2.24 -22.06 -14.38
C ALA A 190 2.21 -21.99 -12.84
N PRO A 191 1.47 -22.87 -12.15
CA PRO A 191 1.33 -22.86 -10.69
C PRO A 191 2.66 -22.87 -9.93
N PHE A 192 3.68 -23.55 -10.43
CA PHE A 192 4.99 -23.60 -9.78
C PHE A 192 5.67 -22.23 -9.71
N LYS A 193 5.38 -21.32 -10.65
CA LYS A 193 5.91 -19.94 -10.63
C LYS A 193 5.40 -19.16 -9.43
N PHE A 194 4.11 -19.27 -9.13
CA PHE A 194 3.54 -18.68 -7.92
C PHE A 194 4.17 -19.25 -6.66
N PHE A 195 4.41 -20.57 -6.64
CA PHE A 195 5.04 -21.23 -5.50
C PHE A 195 6.47 -20.73 -5.25
N GLN A 196 7.29 -20.64 -6.31
CA GLN A 196 8.68 -20.16 -6.20
C GLN A 196 8.75 -18.68 -5.88
N ASP A 197 8.08 -17.84 -6.68
CA ASP A 197 8.15 -16.39 -6.56
C ASP A 197 7.48 -15.91 -5.27
N GLY A 198 6.35 -16.52 -4.88
CA GLY A 198 5.58 -16.16 -3.69
C GLY A 198 6.41 -16.30 -2.43
N ALA A 199 7.09 -17.43 -2.25
CA ALA A 199 7.95 -17.66 -1.08
C ALA A 199 9.08 -16.63 -1.00
N ARG A 200 9.75 -16.34 -2.12
CA ARG A 200 10.83 -15.38 -2.23
C ARG A 200 10.36 -13.95 -1.93
N ILE A 201 9.25 -13.52 -2.55
CA ILE A 201 8.69 -12.17 -2.38
C ILE A 201 8.18 -11.99 -0.95
N GLU A 202 7.52 -13.00 -0.37
CA GLU A 202 7.08 -12.95 1.03
C GLU A 202 8.29 -12.86 2.00
N ALA A 203 9.39 -13.56 1.72
CA ALA A 203 10.62 -13.41 2.50
C ALA A 203 11.16 -11.97 2.42
N GLY A 204 11.10 -11.34 1.24
CA GLY A 204 11.42 -9.93 1.05
C GLY A 204 10.51 -9.01 1.87
N PHE A 205 9.21 -9.26 1.87
CA PHE A 205 8.28 -8.51 2.71
C PHE A 205 8.69 -8.58 4.18
N ARG A 206 8.85 -9.76 4.73
CA ARG A 206 9.22 -9.96 6.15
C ARG A 206 10.58 -9.35 6.50
N LYS A 207 11.52 -9.33 5.56
CA LYS A 207 12.85 -8.73 5.78
C LYS A 207 12.80 -7.22 5.87
N TYR A 208 12.00 -6.55 5.02
CA TYR A 208 12.04 -5.09 4.89
C TYR A 208 10.86 -4.38 5.55
N PHE A 209 9.71 -5.05 5.71
CA PHE A 209 8.52 -4.47 6.31
C PHE A 209 8.37 -4.93 7.76
N HIS A 210 8.67 -4.05 8.66
CA HIS A 210 8.51 -4.24 10.09
C HIS A 210 8.59 -2.88 10.79
N ARG A 211 8.08 -2.78 12.01
CA ARG A 211 8.26 -1.57 12.82
C ARG A 211 9.72 -1.40 13.24
N THR A 212 10.08 -0.17 13.63
CA THR A 212 11.42 0.13 14.16
C THR A 212 11.70 -0.64 15.43
N THR A 213 12.99 -0.90 15.67
CA THR A 213 13.48 -1.48 16.95
C THR A 213 13.36 -0.48 18.08
N PRO A 214 13.28 -0.92 19.35
CA PRO A 214 13.11 -0.04 20.50
C PRO A 214 14.22 0.99 20.70
N ASP A 215 15.44 0.67 20.30
CA ASP A 215 16.63 1.52 20.38
C ASP A 215 16.67 2.61 19.28
N GLN A 216 15.72 2.60 18.37
CA GLN A 216 15.71 3.56 17.26
C GLN A 216 15.03 4.89 17.63
N HIS A 217 15.85 5.89 17.92
CA HIS A 217 15.38 7.21 18.37
C HIS A 217 15.04 8.20 17.22
N LYS A 218 15.36 7.86 15.96
CA LYS A 218 15.06 8.68 14.76
C LYS A 218 14.17 7.91 13.79
N PRO A 219 13.33 8.58 13.00
CA PRO A 219 12.60 7.93 11.92
C PRO A 219 13.57 7.22 10.96
N GLU A 220 13.30 5.96 10.64
CA GLU A 220 14.08 5.20 9.65
C GLU A 220 13.46 5.36 8.27
N ARG A 221 14.28 5.60 7.25
CA ARG A 221 13.83 5.73 5.87
C ARG A 221 14.56 4.73 4.99
N LEU A 222 13.76 3.90 4.33
CA LEU A 222 14.21 2.89 3.38
C LEU A 222 13.74 3.26 1.97
N LEU A 223 14.66 3.32 1.01
CA LEU A 223 14.33 3.40 -0.41
C LEU A 223 14.48 2.01 -1.01
N VAL A 224 13.46 1.52 -1.71
CA VAL A 224 13.45 0.20 -2.35
C VAL A 224 13.17 0.36 -3.83
N VAL A 225 14.15 0.07 -4.68
CA VAL A 225 13.98 0.13 -6.14
C VAL A 225 13.73 -1.28 -6.66
N CYS A 226 12.51 -1.53 -7.11
CA CYS A 226 12.06 -2.87 -7.46
C CYS A 226 11.01 -2.87 -8.59
N HIS A 227 9.98 -3.70 -8.52
CA HIS A 227 9.10 -4.05 -9.63
C HIS A 227 7.63 -3.92 -9.25
N ALA A 228 6.76 -3.86 -10.26
CA ALA A 228 5.34 -3.62 -10.09
C ALA A 228 4.65 -4.68 -9.23
N ASN A 229 4.87 -5.98 -9.49
CA ASN A 229 4.17 -7.03 -8.76
C ASN A 229 4.64 -7.12 -7.31
N VAL A 230 5.93 -6.89 -7.07
CA VAL A 230 6.50 -6.83 -5.72
C VAL A 230 5.87 -5.69 -4.92
N ILE A 231 5.80 -4.48 -5.49
CA ILE A 231 5.19 -3.30 -4.83
C ILE A 231 3.71 -3.57 -4.52
N ARG A 232 2.96 -4.09 -5.49
CA ARG A 232 1.53 -4.42 -5.36
C ARG A 232 1.29 -5.44 -4.25
N TYR A 233 2.08 -6.50 -4.21
CA TYR A 233 1.99 -7.52 -3.18
C TYR A 233 2.34 -6.96 -1.80
N PHE A 234 3.42 -6.18 -1.69
CA PHE A 234 3.83 -5.53 -0.45
C PHE A 234 2.75 -4.57 0.08
N LEU A 235 2.04 -3.86 -0.82
CA LEU A 235 0.88 -3.04 -0.44
C LEU A 235 -0.23 -3.90 0.17
N CYS A 236 -0.62 -5.01 -0.47
CA CYS A 236 -1.65 -5.90 0.06
C CYS A 236 -1.26 -6.41 1.45
N ARG A 237 -0.04 -6.91 1.59
CA ARG A 237 0.47 -7.44 2.86
C ARG A 237 0.50 -6.37 3.95
N ALA A 238 1.07 -5.20 3.66
CA ALA A 238 1.24 -4.10 4.61
C ALA A 238 -0.10 -3.53 5.08
N LEU A 239 -1.08 -3.43 4.19
CA LEU A 239 -2.42 -2.91 4.48
C LEU A 239 -3.42 -3.98 4.91
N GLN A 240 -2.98 -5.24 5.05
CA GLN A 240 -3.82 -6.39 5.41
C GLN A 240 -5.04 -6.57 4.49
N VAL A 241 -4.91 -6.14 3.23
CA VAL A 241 -5.84 -6.42 2.15
C VAL A 241 -5.58 -7.85 1.64
N PRO A 242 -6.59 -8.59 1.13
CA PRO A 242 -6.36 -9.90 0.54
C PRO A 242 -5.20 -9.91 -0.45
N GLU A 243 -4.29 -10.85 -0.30
CA GLU A 243 -3.03 -10.89 -1.06
C GLU A 243 -3.25 -11.05 -2.56
N ASP A 244 -4.30 -11.79 -2.94
CA ASP A 244 -4.72 -12.01 -4.33
C ASP A 244 -5.27 -10.75 -5.02
N ALA A 245 -5.55 -9.67 -4.25
CA ALA A 245 -5.98 -8.38 -4.77
C ALA A 245 -4.85 -7.54 -5.41
N TRP A 246 -3.62 -8.03 -5.46
CA TRP A 246 -2.44 -7.26 -5.86
C TRP A 246 -2.53 -6.65 -7.28
N LEU A 247 -3.25 -7.24 -8.22
CA LEU A 247 -3.46 -6.65 -9.56
C LEU A 247 -4.45 -5.46 -9.58
N ARG A 248 -5.12 -5.18 -8.47
CA ARG A 248 -6.07 -4.05 -8.37
C ARG A 248 -5.36 -2.70 -8.20
N PHE A 249 -4.06 -2.69 -7.96
CA PHE A 249 -3.26 -1.47 -7.83
C PHE A 249 -2.54 -1.13 -9.14
N SER A 250 -2.58 0.14 -9.54
CA SER A 250 -1.78 0.66 -10.64
C SER A 250 -0.48 1.26 -10.11
N VAL A 251 0.66 0.82 -10.67
CA VAL A 251 2.00 1.31 -10.33
C VAL A 251 2.73 1.60 -11.63
N LYS A 252 2.90 2.86 -11.98
CA LYS A 252 3.56 3.32 -13.22
C LYS A 252 5.08 3.18 -13.13
N HIS A 253 5.78 3.16 -14.28
CA HIS A 253 7.25 3.19 -14.31
C HIS A 253 7.78 4.45 -13.62
N GLY A 254 8.80 4.30 -12.79
CA GLY A 254 9.40 5.39 -12.02
C GLY A 254 8.52 5.93 -10.89
N SER A 255 7.28 5.43 -10.72
CA SER A 255 6.37 5.93 -9.67
C SER A 255 6.86 5.62 -8.26
N ILE A 256 6.45 6.47 -7.31
CA ILE A 256 6.78 6.37 -5.89
C ILE A 256 5.56 5.87 -5.11
N THR A 257 5.76 4.88 -4.27
CA THR A 257 4.80 4.43 -3.27
C THR A 257 5.43 4.62 -1.89
N HIS A 258 4.74 5.32 -0.98
CA HIS A 258 5.26 5.61 0.36
C HIS A 258 4.38 4.94 1.42
N ILE A 259 4.96 4.06 2.20
CA ILE A 259 4.35 3.37 3.34
C ILE A 259 5.00 3.84 4.63
N GLU A 260 4.18 4.21 5.59
CA GLU A 260 4.59 4.50 6.96
C GLU A 260 4.16 3.37 7.89
N ILE A 261 5.10 2.81 8.62
CA ILE A 261 4.88 1.81 9.66
C ILE A 261 5.08 2.51 11.01
N GLN A 262 4.01 2.63 11.78
CA GLN A 262 4.03 3.27 13.09
C GLN A 262 4.52 2.29 14.18
N PRO A 263 5.07 2.78 15.28
CA PRO A 263 5.51 1.95 16.40
C PRO A 263 4.42 1.04 16.99
N SER A 264 3.16 1.45 16.89
CA SER A 264 2.01 0.67 17.31
C SER A 264 1.71 -0.57 16.43
N GLY A 265 2.39 -0.70 15.28
CA GLY A 265 2.06 -1.69 14.25
C GLY A 265 1.00 -1.22 13.26
N ARG A 266 0.46 -0.01 13.41
CA ARG A 266 -0.41 0.59 12.39
C ARG A 266 0.40 0.93 11.15
N VAL A 267 -0.16 0.66 9.96
CA VAL A 267 0.46 1.00 8.68
C VAL A 267 -0.42 1.99 7.93
N VAL A 268 0.21 2.97 7.29
CA VAL A 268 -0.47 3.99 6.48
C VAL A 268 0.19 4.06 5.11
N ALA A 269 -0.56 3.88 4.04
CA ALA A 269 -0.12 4.21 2.69
C ALA A 269 -0.28 5.73 2.49
N ARG A 270 0.83 6.45 2.43
CA ARG A 270 0.88 7.90 2.23
C ARG A 270 0.75 8.27 0.76
N LEU A 271 1.36 7.47 -0.12
CA LEU A 271 1.30 7.58 -1.57
C LEU A 271 1.22 6.18 -2.17
N VAL A 272 0.49 6.02 -3.26
CA VAL A 272 0.41 4.75 -4.00
C VAL A 272 0.61 5.03 -5.49
N GLY A 273 1.74 4.60 -6.04
CA GLY A 273 2.04 4.72 -7.47
C GLY A 273 2.06 6.16 -7.97
N ASP A 274 2.47 7.13 -7.12
CA ASP A 274 2.55 8.53 -7.52
C ASP A 274 3.56 8.72 -8.65
N SER A 275 3.09 9.26 -9.76
CA SER A 275 3.86 9.65 -10.94
C SER A 275 3.53 11.08 -11.38
N GLY A 276 2.70 11.80 -10.61
CA GLY A 276 2.23 13.16 -10.95
C GLY A 276 3.31 14.23 -10.99
N PHE A 277 4.50 13.92 -10.47
CA PHE A 277 5.66 14.80 -10.55
C PHE A 277 6.42 14.72 -11.89
N MET A 278 6.11 13.75 -12.72
CA MET A 278 6.75 13.58 -14.04
C MET A 278 6.02 14.39 -15.10
N PRO A 279 6.73 14.91 -16.13
CA PRO A 279 6.11 15.40 -17.35
C PRO A 279 5.15 14.37 -17.97
N ALA A 280 4.04 14.84 -18.52
CA ALA A 280 2.96 13.97 -19.00
C ALA A 280 3.41 12.95 -20.07
N GLU A 281 4.38 13.33 -20.91
CA GLU A 281 4.98 12.48 -21.94
C GLU A 281 5.80 11.31 -21.39
N LEU A 282 6.24 11.39 -20.14
CA LEU A 282 6.97 10.31 -19.44
C LEU A 282 6.02 9.36 -18.70
N ILE A 283 4.74 9.72 -18.55
CA ILE A 283 3.79 8.90 -17.83
C ILE A 283 3.17 7.87 -18.77
N GLU A 284 3.30 6.60 -18.41
CA GLU A 284 2.67 5.47 -19.12
C GLU A 284 1.15 5.69 -19.25
N ARG A 285 0.65 5.79 -20.48
CA ARG A 285 -0.79 5.99 -20.73
C ARG A 285 -1.59 4.75 -20.31
N PRO A 286 -2.82 4.92 -19.80
CA PRO A 286 -3.73 3.79 -19.62
C PRO A 286 -3.92 3.05 -20.94
N LYS A 287 -3.82 1.73 -20.90
CA LYS A 287 -4.16 0.86 -22.04
C LYS A 287 -5.65 0.57 -22.04
#